data_715821088fc24d6bd91f58216a539746
#
_entry.id   715821088fc24d6bd91f58216a539746
#
_cell.length_a   1.000
_cell.length_b   1.000
_cell.length_c   1.000
_cell.angle_alpha   90.00
_cell.angle_beta   90.00
_cell.angle_gamma   90.00
#
_symmetry.space_group_name_H-M   'P 1'
#
loop_
_entity.id
_entity.type
_entity.pdbx_description
1 polymer ?
#
loop_
_entity_poly.entity_id
_entity_poly.type
_entity_poly.pdbx_seq_one_letter_code
_entity_poly.pdbx_strand_id
1 'polypeptide(L)'
;MTTLYWHTEGEGKCDLVLLHGWGLNAQVWQGIATRLAPHFRLHCVDLPGYGRSVGYGALPLADMADIVLAQAPEQAVWLGWSLGGLVASQAALSAPARVSALVTVASSPCFSANEAWPGIKPTVLQGFQQQLSEDFQRTVERFLALQTLGTGSARQDARLLKSVVLEQPMPSIEVLEGGLNILRQTDMREAMASLTLPMLRIYGALDGLVPRKVASLLDERWPDSDSVVMAQAAHAPFISHPDAFTETVCAFAGV
;
A
#
# COMPACT_ATOMS: atom_id res chain seq x y z
N MET A 1 -9.25 5.16 24.18
CA MET A 1 -8.41 3.95 24.02
C MET A 1 -8.07 3.81 22.56
N THR A 2 -6.83 3.50 22.23
CA THR A 2 -6.39 3.16 20.86
C THR A 2 -6.67 1.69 20.61
N THR A 3 -7.15 1.35 19.41
CA THR A 3 -7.40 -0.03 19.00
C THR A 3 -6.90 -0.20 17.57
N LEU A 4 -6.02 -1.18 17.34
CA LEU A 4 -5.63 -1.59 16.01
C LEU A 4 -6.56 -2.72 15.55
N TYR A 5 -7.27 -2.52 14.46
CA TYR A 5 -8.07 -3.57 13.85
C TYR A 5 -7.17 -4.54 13.09
N TRP A 6 -7.34 -5.80 13.43
CA TRP A 6 -6.59 -6.91 12.87
C TRP A 6 -7.53 -8.09 12.62
N HIS A 7 -7.64 -8.52 11.38
CA HIS A 7 -8.43 -9.69 11.00
C HIS A 7 -7.51 -10.77 10.42
N THR A 8 -7.65 -11.99 10.93
CA THR A 8 -6.87 -13.15 10.46
C THR A 8 -7.79 -14.17 9.84
N GLU A 9 -7.46 -14.63 8.63
CA GLU A 9 -8.19 -15.67 7.90
C GLU A 9 -7.22 -16.48 7.01
N GLY A 10 -7.69 -17.63 6.50
CA GLY A 10 -6.90 -18.50 5.62
C GLY A 10 -6.24 -19.66 6.34
N GLU A 11 -5.92 -20.71 5.56
CA GLU A 11 -5.44 -22.02 6.06
C GLU A 11 -3.97 -22.29 5.71
N GLY A 12 -3.34 -21.39 4.95
CA GLY A 12 -1.93 -21.50 4.56
C GLY A 12 -0.99 -21.44 5.77
N LYS A 13 0.20 -22.00 5.62
CA LYS A 13 1.22 -22.01 6.67
C LYS A 13 2.09 -20.74 6.68
N CYS A 14 2.12 -20.02 5.58
CA CYS A 14 2.86 -18.78 5.44
C CYS A 14 2.00 -17.62 5.92
N ASP A 15 2.48 -16.83 6.88
CA ASP A 15 1.81 -15.62 7.34
C ASP A 15 2.03 -14.49 6.32
N LEU A 16 0.94 -13.80 5.91
CA LEU A 16 0.96 -12.66 4.99
C LEU A 16 0.23 -11.47 5.62
N VAL A 17 0.98 -10.43 5.97
CA VAL A 17 0.44 -9.16 6.48
C VAL A 17 0.08 -8.25 5.30
N LEU A 18 -1.18 -7.81 5.24
CA LEU A 18 -1.73 -6.99 4.15
C LEU A 18 -2.03 -5.57 4.64
N LEU A 19 -1.34 -4.58 4.08
CA LEU A 19 -1.45 -3.16 4.44
C LEU A 19 -2.01 -2.34 3.28
N HIS A 20 -3.13 -1.65 3.53
CA HIS A 20 -3.86 -0.87 2.53
C HIS A 20 -3.23 0.50 2.24
N GLY A 21 -3.74 1.18 1.20
CA GLY A 21 -3.33 2.53 0.79
C GLY A 21 -4.01 3.66 1.57
N TRP A 22 -3.59 4.90 1.28
CA TRP A 22 -4.14 6.12 1.87
C TRP A 22 -5.65 6.26 1.65
N GLY A 23 -6.35 6.68 2.69
CA GLY A 23 -7.79 6.95 2.67
C GLY A 23 -8.68 5.70 2.70
N LEU A 24 -8.09 4.50 2.79
CA LEU A 24 -8.78 3.22 2.69
C LEU A 24 -8.76 2.43 4.02
N ASN A 25 -9.11 1.16 3.94
CA ASN A 25 -9.09 0.21 5.04
C ASN A 25 -8.86 -1.22 4.50
N ALA A 26 -8.72 -2.20 5.37
CA ALA A 26 -8.40 -3.59 5.00
C ALA A 26 -9.48 -4.30 4.16
N GLN A 27 -10.71 -3.75 4.10
CA GLN A 27 -11.79 -4.30 3.26
C GLN A 27 -11.41 -4.35 1.77
N VAL A 28 -10.46 -3.52 1.33
CA VAL A 28 -9.95 -3.50 -0.05
C VAL A 28 -9.38 -4.85 -0.48
N TRP A 29 -8.91 -5.68 0.46
CA TRP A 29 -8.35 -7.00 0.21
C TRP A 29 -9.40 -8.10 0.01
N GLN A 30 -10.67 -7.85 0.36
CA GLN A 30 -11.75 -8.86 0.31
C GLN A 30 -11.86 -9.52 -1.07
N GLY A 31 -11.65 -8.78 -2.16
CA GLY A 31 -11.73 -9.30 -3.52
C GLY A 31 -10.69 -10.36 -3.87
N ILE A 32 -9.52 -10.36 -3.21
CA ILE A 32 -8.45 -11.33 -3.43
C ILE A 32 -8.22 -12.28 -2.25
N ALA A 33 -8.82 -12.01 -1.10
CA ALA A 33 -8.63 -12.82 0.11
C ALA A 33 -8.99 -14.30 -0.13
N THR A 34 -10.09 -14.57 -0.82
CA THR A 34 -10.50 -15.94 -1.17
C THR A 34 -9.51 -16.68 -2.07
N ARG A 35 -8.69 -15.95 -2.86
CA ARG A 35 -7.66 -16.53 -3.72
C ARG A 35 -6.35 -16.77 -2.96
N LEU A 36 -6.02 -15.90 -2.03
CA LEU A 36 -4.80 -15.98 -1.22
C LEU A 36 -4.95 -16.92 -0.01
N ALA A 37 -6.14 -17.00 0.59
CA ALA A 37 -6.41 -17.79 1.80
C ALA A 37 -6.05 -19.30 1.73
N PRO A 38 -6.12 -19.98 0.58
CA PRO A 38 -5.62 -21.35 0.47
C PRO A 38 -4.10 -21.48 0.63
N HIS A 39 -3.35 -20.43 0.34
CA HIS A 39 -1.89 -20.40 0.32
C HIS A 39 -1.28 -19.76 1.56
N PHE A 40 -1.97 -18.76 2.13
CA PHE A 40 -1.49 -17.95 3.24
C PHE A 40 -2.45 -17.95 4.42
N ARG A 41 -1.91 -17.69 5.60
CA ARG A 41 -2.65 -17.14 6.72
C ARG A 41 -2.58 -15.62 6.60
N LEU A 42 -3.71 -15.02 6.19
CA LEU A 42 -3.82 -13.60 5.89
C LEU A 42 -4.04 -12.80 7.17
N HIS A 43 -3.34 -11.69 7.29
CA HIS A 43 -3.47 -10.72 8.37
C HIS A 43 -3.84 -9.37 7.75
N CYS A 44 -5.14 -9.08 7.66
CA CYS A 44 -5.67 -7.85 7.08
C CYS A 44 -5.76 -6.77 8.17
N VAL A 45 -5.03 -5.67 7.98
CA VAL A 45 -4.86 -4.63 8.99
C VAL A 45 -5.45 -3.31 8.48
N ASP A 46 -6.31 -2.67 9.29
CA ASP A 46 -6.58 -1.24 9.10
C ASP A 46 -5.41 -0.47 9.73
N LEU A 47 -4.70 0.33 8.94
CA LEU A 47 -3.59 1.15 9.44
C LEU A 47 -4.04 2.06 10.58
N PRO A 48 -3.17 2.41 11.55
CA PRO A 48 -3.52 3.28 12.67
C PRO A 48 -4.22 4.57 12.22
N GLY A 49 -5.41 4.82 12.75
CA GLY A 49 -6.26 5.96 12.40
C GLY A 49 -7.20 5.76 11.20
N TYR A 50 -7.06 4.65 10.47
CA TYR A 50 -7.90 4.31 9.32
C TYR A 50 -8.93 3.25 9.69
N GLY A 51 -10.11 3.30 9.04
CA GLY A 51 -11.16 2.31 9.18
C GLY A 51 -11.54 2.06 10.66
N ARG A 52 -11.41 0.81 11.09
CA ARG A 52 -11.74 0.34 12.45
C ARG A 52 -10.59 0.52 13.45
N SER A 53 -9.41 0.98 12.98
CA SER A 53 -8.25 1.30 13.84
C SER A 53 -8.41 2.70 14.42
N VAL A 54 -9.13 2.81 15.53
CA VAL A 54 -9.57 4.09 16.14
C VAL A 54 -8.65 4.55 17.27
N GLY A 55 -8.77 5.86 17.59
CA GLY A 55 -8.07 6.48 18.71
C GLY A 55 -6.65 6.96 18.40
N TYR A 56 -6.20 6.80 17.15
CA TYR A 56 -4.92 7.34 16.67
C TYR A 56 -5.14 8.70 15.98
N GLY A 57 -4.25 9.65 16.25
CA GLY A 57 -4.10 10.87 15.46
C GLY A 57 -3.16 10.66 14.26
N ALA A 58 -2.66 11.76 13.68
CA ALA A 58 -1.59 11.69 12.71
C ALA A 58 -0.31 11.11 13.33
N LEU A 59 0.25 10.09 12.70
CA LEU A 59 1.46 9.42 13.18
C LEU A 59 2.60 9.58 12.16
N PRO A 60 3.86 9.66 12.63
CA PRO A 60 5.02 9.44 11.80
C PRO A 60 5.03 8.03 11.20
N LEU A 61 5.69 7.84 10.06
CA LEU A 61 5.77 6.53 9.38
C LEU A 61 6.37 5.44 10.27
N ALA A 62 7.41 5.76 11.05
CA ALA A 62 8.04 4.82 11.97
C ALA A 62 7.06 4.34 13.05
N ASP A 63 6.35 5.25 13.70
CA ASP A 63 5.39 4.91 14.75
C ASP A 63 4.24 4.06 14.21
N MET A 64 3.78 4.35 12.98
CA MET A 64 2.75 3.55 12.31
C MET A 64 3.25 2.11 12.04
N ALA A 65 4.48 1.95 11.59
CA ALA A 65 5.10 0.64 11.38
C ALA A 65 5.29 -0.12 12.69
N ASP A 66 5.74 0.53 13.76
CA ASP A 66 5.96 -0.07 15.07
C ASP A 66 4.66 -0.56 15.71
N ILE A 67 3.56 0.19 15.57
CA ILE A 67 2.23 -0.22 16.05
C ILE A 67 1.77 -1.50 15.34
N VAL A 68 1.96 -1.59 14.02
CA VAL A 68 1.61 -2.80 13.25
C VAL A 68 2.52 -3.97 13.63
N LEU A 69 3.84 -3.75 13.76
CA LEU A 69 4.83 -4.75 14.16
C LEU A 69 4.52 -5.35 15.54
N ALA A 70 4.03 -4.54 16.47
CA ALA A 70 3.71 -4.99 17.82
C ALA A 70 2.63 -6.09 17.87
N GLN A 71 1.74 -6.15 16.87
CA GLN A 71 0.65 -7.14 16.77
C GLN A 71 0.92 -8.21 15.70
N ALA A 72 1.90 -8.01 14.83
CA ALA A 72 2.23 -8.93 13.75
C ALA A 72 2.76 -10.28 14.25
N PRO A 73 2.62 -11.37 13.47
CA PRO A 73 3.30 -12.65 13.73
C PRO A 73 4.81 -12.45 13.93
N GLU A 74 5.46 -13.43 14.58
CA GLU A 74 6.90 -13.37 14.84
C GLU A 74 7.70 -13.20 13.55
N GLN A 75 7.29 -13.84 12.47
CA GLN A 75 7.82 -13.66 11.13
C GLN A 75 6.71 -13.80 10.08
N ALA A 76 6.66 -12.92 9.10
CA ALA A 76 5.67 -12.93 8.02
C ALA A 76 6.23 -12.34 6.72
N VAL A 77 5.57 -12.67 5.60
CA VAL A 77 5.64 -11.87 4.37
C VAL A 77 4.82 -10.59 4.60
N TRP A 78 5.36 -9.44 4.24
CA TRP A 78 4.66 -8.16 4.36
C TRP A 78 4.33 -7.63 2.98
N LEU A 79 3.06 -7.43 2.70
CA LEU A 79 2.57 -6.86 1.46
C LEU A 79 1.89 -5.52 1.74
N GLY A 80 2.45 -4.46 1.17
CA GLY A 80 1.91 -3.12 1.33
C GLY A 80 1.56 -2.47 0.00
N TRP A 81 0.35 -1.93 -0.10
CA TRP A 81 -0.13 -1.19 -1.25
C TRP A 81 -0.02 0.32 -1.02
N SER A 82 0.60 1.04 -1.97
CA SER A 82 0.70 2.51 -1.93
C SER A 82 1.32 2.99 -0.61
N LEU A 83 0.61 3.76 0.23
CA LEU A 83 1.05 4.15 1.58
C LEU A 83 1.41 2.93 2.43
N GLY A 84 0.63 1.86 2.36
CA GLY A 84 0.92 0.60 3.06
C GLY A 84 2.27 0.00 2.66
N GLY A 85 2.72 0.25 1.43
CA GLY A 85 4.05 -0.15 0.97
C GLY A 85 5.18 0.59 1.68
N LEU A 86 5.00 1.87 2.00
CA LEU A 86 5.96 2.62 2.84
C LEU A 86 5.97 2.08 4.28
N VAL A 87 4.79 1.76 4.84
CA VAL A 87 4.69 1.18 6.19
C VAL A 87 5.37 -0.19 6.24
N ALA A 88 5.12 -1.07 5.26
CA ALA A 88 5.78 -2.38 5.16
C ALA A 88 7.31 -2.24 4.99
N SER A 89 7.75 -1.29 4.17
CA SER A 89 9.18 -1.01 3.98
C SER A 89 9.83 -0.49 5.25
N GLN A 90 9.14 0.38 6.00
CA GLN A 90 9.62 0.87 7.29
C GLN A 90 9.72 -0.27 8.31
N ALA A 91 8.73 -1.17 8.35
CA ALA A 91 8.79 -2.36 9.21
C ALA A 91 9.98 -3.27 8.86
N ALA A 92 10.24 -3.48 7.56
CA ALA A 92 11.40 -4.25 7.11
C ALA A 92 12.74 -3.62 7.50
N LEU A 93 12.84 -2.29 7.49
CA LEU A 93 14.03 -1.56 7.91
C LEU A 93 14.22 -1.60 9.44
N SER A 94 13.13 -1.42 10.20
CA SER A 94 13.19 -1.37 11.67
C SER A 94 13.38 -2.75 12.31
N ALA A 95 12.79 -3.79 11.71
CA ALA A 95 12.76 -5.15 12.27
C ALA A 95 12.95 -6.22 11.18
N PRO A 96 14.11 -6.27 10.47
CA PRO A 96 14.29 -7.17 9.32
C PRO A 96 14.10 -8.66 9.67
N ALA A 97 14.37 -9.08 10.90
CA ALA A 97 14.12 -10.45 11.35
C ALA A 97 12.63 -10.82 11.41
N ARG A 98 11.72 -9.83 11.46
CA ARG A 98 10.26 -10.00 11.52
C ARG A 98 9.64 -10.08 10.12
N VAL A 99 10.37 -9.70 9.08
CA VAL A 99 9.91 -9.63 7.68
C VAL A 99 10.65 -10.68 6.87
N SER A 100 9.99 -11.80 6.58
CA SER A 100 10.60 -12.89 5.78
C SER A 100 10.77 -12.51 4.31
N ALA A 101 9.86 -11.70 3.79
CA ALA A 101 9.91 -11.11 2.45
C ALA A 101 9.04 -9.84 2.40
N LEU A 102 9.40 -8.90 1.55
CA LEU A 102 8.66 -7.65 1.33
C LEU A 102 8.03 -7.63 -0.07
N VAL A 103 6.74 -7.39 -0.15
CA VAL A 103 6.02 -7.14 -1.41
C VAL A 103 5.47 -5.72 -1.38
N THR A 104 5.90 -4.88 -2.31
CA THR A 104 5.32 -3.54 -2.49
C THR A 104 4.44 -3.50 -3.75
N VAL A 105 3.24 -2.98 -3.62
CA VAL A 105 2.25 -2.91 -4.71
C VAL A 105 1.94 -1.46 -5.01
N ALA A 106 2.18 -1.03 -6.25
CA ALA A 106 1.95 0.35 -6.68
C ALA A 106 2.46 1.37 -5.62
N SER A 107 3.66 1.11 -5.09
CA SER A 107 4.32 1.92 -4.08
C SER A 107 5.69 2.38 -4.58
N SER A 108 6.17 3.47 -4.00
CA SER A 108 7.44 4.08 -4.34
C SER A 108 8.17 4.45 -3.05
N PRO A 109 9.49 4.26 -2.96
CA PRO A 109 10.27 4.73 -1.82
C PRO A 109 10.29 6.28 -1.71
N CYS A 110 9.88 6.96 -2.78
CA CYS A 110 9.70 8.40 -2.85
C CYS A 110 8.52 8.70 -3.78
N PHE A 111 7.39 9.15 -3.23
CA PHE A 111 6.20 9.46 -4.03
C PHE A 111 6.26 10.83 -4.69
N SER A 112 7.00 11.78 -4.11
CA SER A 112 7.14 13.12 -4.66
C SER A 112 8.06 13.14 -5.88
N ALA A 113 7.58 13.68 -7.00
CA ALA A 113 8.39 13.90 -8.19
C ALA A 113 9.40 15.02 -7.99
N ASN A 114 10.58 14.88 -8.57
CA ASN A 114 11.58 15.93 -8.75
C ASN A 114 12.22 15.81 -10.14
N GLU A 115 13.24 16.61 -10.44
CA GLU A 115 13.90 16.61 -11.77
C GLU A 115 14.46 15.24 -12.19
N ALA A 116 14.95 14.46 -11.24
CA ALA A 116 15.57 13.15 -11.49
C ALA A 116 14.66 11.95 -11.15
N TRP A 117 13.51 12.18 -10.50
CA TRP A 117 12.64 11.11 -9.99
C TRP A 117 11.18 11.30 -10.42
N PRO A 118 10.58 10.30 -11.09
CA PRO A 118 9.16 10.32 -11.45
C PRO A 118 8.27 10.05 -10.24
N GLY A 119 7.11 10.69 -10.20
CA GLY A 119 6.16 10.53 -9.12
C GLY A 119 5.02 11.54 -9.20
N ILE A 120 4.36 11.77 -8.08
CA ILE A 120 3.28 12.75 -7.95
C ILE A 120 3.92 14.14 -7.85
N LYS A 121 3.50 15.08 -8.69
CA LYS A 121 3.99 16.47 -8.60
C LYS A 121 3.68 17.04 -7.21
N PRO A 122 4.65 17.71 -6.53
CA PRO A 122 4.44 18.29 -5.21
C PRO A 122 3.21 19.21 -5.13
N THR A 123 2.93 19.96 -6.22
CA THR A 123 1.74 20.83 -6.33
C THR A 123 0.43 20.04 -6.31
N VAL A 124 0.41 18.81 -6.80
CA VAL A 124 -0.78 17.93 -6.76
C VAL A 124 -1.04 17.45 -5.33
N LEU A 125 0.00 16.98 -4.63
CA LEU A 125 -0.12 16.57 -3.21
C LEU A 125 -0.55 17.76 -2.33
N GLN A 126 0.03 18.93 -2.55
CA GLN A 126 -0.36 20.16 -1.84
C GLN A 126 -1.81 20.55 -2.14
N GLY A 127 -2.26 20.41 -3.39
CA GLY A 127 -3.67 20.63 -3.77
C GLY A 127 -4.63 19.69 -3.03
N PHE A 128 -4.27 18.42 -2.87
CA PHE A 128 -5.06 17.47 -2.07
C PHE A 128 -5.13 17.89 -0.60
N GLN A 129 -4.03 18.33 0.00
CA GLN A 129 -4.01 18.81 1.39
C GLN A 129 -4.93 20.01 1.59
N GLN A 130 -4.90 21.00 0.69
CA GLN A 130 -5.77 22.16 0.76
C GLN A 130 -7.25 21.79 0.61
N GLN A 131 -7.56 20.89 -0.32
CA GLN A 131 -8.94 20.44 -0.56
C GLN A 131 -9.51 19.59 0.58
N LEU A 132 -8.68 18.86 1.35
CA LEU A 132 -9.14 18.08 2.50
C LEU A 132 -9.83 18.94 3.55
N SER A 133 -9.34 20.14 3.80
CA SER A 133 -9.94 21.06 4.77
C SER A 133 -11.25 21.71 4.27
N GLU A 134 -11.46 21.76 2.95
CA GLU A 134 -12.63 22.39 2.33
C GLU A 134 -13.76 21.38 2.05
N ASP A 135 -13.42 20.24 1.45
CA ASP A 135 -14.36 19.16 1.11
C ASP A 135 -13.63 17.79 1.17
N PHE A 136 -13.57 17.27 2.35
CA PHE A 136 -12.92 16.03 2.71
C PHE A 136 -13.42 14.82 1.89
N GLN A 137 -14.75 14.62 1.85
CA GLN A 137 -15.32 13.43 1.18
C GLN A 137 -15.02 13.46 -0.32
N ARG A 138 -15.21 14.60 -0.96
CA ARG A 138 -14.93 14.78 -2.39
C ARG A 138 -13.45 14.61 -2.71
N THR A 139 -12.57 15.04 -1.81
CA THR A 139 -11.11 14.90 -1.97
C THR A 139 -10.70 13.43 -1.96
N VAL A 140 -11.21 12.64 -1.02
CA VAL A 140 -10.99 11.19 -0.95
C VAL A 140 -11.54 10.52 -2.21
N GLU A 141 -12.79 10.79 -2.60
CA GLU A 141 -13.41 10.24 -3.81
C GLU A 141 -12.60 10.54 -5.08
N ARG A 142 -12.08 11.76 -5.20
CA ARG A 142 -11.24 12.17 -6.32
C ARG A 142 -9.90 11.42 -6.34
N PHE A 143 -9.28 11.23 -5.18
CA PHE A 143 -8.05 10.45 -5.07
C PHE A 143 -8.29 8.98 -5.47
N LEU A 144 -9.40 8.39 -5.03
CA LEU A 144 -9.79 7.02 -5.41
C LEU A 144 -10.01 6.86 -6.92
N ALA A 145 -10.65 7.85 -7.56
CA ALA A 145 -10.85 7.83 -9.00
C ALA A 145 -9.53 7.86 -9.80
N LEU A 146 -8.50 8.55 -9.30
CA LEU A 146 -7.17 8.57 -9.92
C LEU A 146 -6.49 7.20 -9.91
N GLN A 147 -6.79 6.34 -8.92
CA GLN A 147 -6.15 5.03 -8.77
C GLN A 147 -6.56 4.02 -9.84
N THR A 148 -7.70 4.23 -10.48
CA THR A 148 -8.26 3.30 -11.48
C THR A 148 -8.21 3.86 -12.90
N LEU A 149 -7.77 5.10 -13.06
CA LEU A 149 -7.79 5.81 -14.33
C LEU A 149 -6.93 5.10 -15.39
N GLY A 150 -7.53 4.89 -16.57
CA GLY A 150 -6.83 4.30 -17.73
C GLY A 150 -7.08 2.80 -17.93
N THR A 151 -7.63 2.08 -16.96
CA THR A 151 -8.01 0.66 -17.13
C THR A 151 -9.35 0.50 -17.83
N GLY A 152 -9.58 -0.66 -18.47
CA GLY A 152 -10.87 -1.00 -19.06
C GLY A 152 -11.99 -1.13 -18.02
N SER A 153 -11.66 -1.46 -16.77
CA SER A 153 -12.58 -1.61 -15.63
C SER A 153 -12.65 -0.37 -14.72
N ALA A 154 -12.04 0.75 -15.10
CA ALA A 154 -11.84 1.94 -14.25
C ALA A 154 -13.09 2.37 -13.46
N ARG A 155 -14.27 2.38 -14.11
CA ARG A 155 -15.53 2.77 -13.45
C ARG A 155 -16.00 1.75 -12.40
N GLN A 156 -15.80 0.47 -12.68
CA GLN A 156 -16.17 -0.62 -11.77
C GLN A 156 -15.24 -0.64 -10.57
N ASP A 157 -13.93 -0.55 -10.82
CA ASP A 157 -12.88 -0.53 -9.79
C ASP A 157 -13.04 0.69 -8.87
N ALA A 158 -13.32 1.87 -9.43
CA ALA A 158 -13.59 3.09 -8.65
C ALA A 158 -14.84 2.95 -7.77
N ARG A 159 -15.91 2.30 -8.27
CA ARG A 159 -17.12 2.04 -7.46
C ARG A 159 -16.82 1.08 -6.31
N LEU A 160 -16.04 0.02 -6.58
CA LEU A 160 -15.62 -0.93 -5.56
C LEU A 160 -14.81 -0.25 -4.47
N LEU A 161 -13.80 0.53 -4.83
CA LEU A 161 -12.99 1.29 -3.87
C LEU A 161 -13.84 2.28 -3.05
N LYS A 162 -14.80 2.95 -3.71
CA LYS A 162 -15.71 3.85 -3.01
C LYS A 162 -16.63 3.12 -2.02
N SER A 163 -17.18 1.95 -2.38
CA SER A 163 -18.01 1.16 -1.45
C SER A 163 -17.21 0.73 -0.24
N VAL A 164 -15.99 0.23 -0.45
CA VAL A 164 -15.07 -0.17 0.64
C VAL A 164 -14.80 0.97 1.64
N VAL A 165 -14.59 2.19 1.12
CA VAL A 165 -14.36 3.37 1.99
C VAL A 165 -15.60 3.68 2.82
N LEU A 166 -16.78 3.65 2.21
CA LEU A 166 -18.03 4.08 2.86
C LEU A 166 -18.61 3.05 3.86
N GLU A 167 -18.19 1.79 3.79
CA GLU A 167 -18.65 0.72 4.69
C GLU A 167 -18.01 0.78 6.09
N GLN A 168 -16.89 1.46 6.21
CA GLN A 168 -16.14 1.54 7.46
C GLN A 168 -16.02 3.00 7.95
N PRO A 169 -15.70 3.23 9.24
CA PRO A 169 -15.47 4.57 9.75
C PRO A 169 -14.42 5.31 8.92
N MET A 170 -14.74 6.55 8.55
CA MET A 170 -13.81 7.40 7.80
C MET A 170 -12.68 7.89 8.73
N PRO A 171 -11.42 7.96 8.26
CA PRO A 171 -10.34 8.57 8.99
C PRO A 171 -10.63 10.04 9.29
N SER A 172 -10.09 10.58 10.38
CA SER A 172 -10.15 12.02 10.64
C SER A 172 -9.34 12.81 9.59
N ILE A 173 -9.64 14.10 9.44
CA ILE A 173 -8.86 15.00 8.57
C ILE A 173 -7.39 14.99 8.97
N GLU A 174 -7.09 15.04 10.26
CA GLU A 174 -5.73 14.99 10.81
C GLU A 174 -4.97 13.73 10.35
N VAL A 175 -5.59 12.56 10.40
CA VAL A 175 -4.99 11.29 9.94
C VAL A 175 -4.72 11.31 8.45
N LEU A 176 -5.66 11.83 7.65
CA LEU A 176 -5.49 11.93 6.19
C LEU A 176 -4.40 12.92 5.81
N GLU A 177 -4.32 14.07 6.48
CA GLU A 177 -3.24 15.05 6.30
C GLU A 177 -1.89 14.44 6.67
N GLY A 178 -1.82 13.69 7.78
CA GLY A 178 -0.64 12.94 8.19
C GLY A 178 -0.17 11.96 7.11
N GLY A 179 -1.09 11.18 6.56
CA GLY A 179 -0.79 10.24 5.46
C GLY A 179 -0.31 10.94 4.19
N LEU A 180 -0.91 12.07 3.79
CA LEU A 180 -0.41 12.89 2.67
C LEU A 180 0.97 13.49 2.95
N ASN A 181 1.25 13.88 4.19
CA ASN A 181 2.58 14.34 4.60
C ASN A 181 3.63 13.23 4.48
N ILE A 182 3.30 11.99 4.89
CA ILE A 182 4.17 10.82 4.67
C ILE A 182 4.46 10.66 3.18
N LEU A 183 3.44 10.62 2.31
CA LEU A 183 3.63 10.49 0.86
C LEU A 183 4.47 11.63 0.27
N ARG A 184 4.34 12.85 0.79
CA ARG A 184 5.06 14.02 0.29
C ARG A 184 6.53 14.08 0.73
N GLN A 185 6.83 13.65 1.95
CA GLN A 185 8.13 13.91 2.59
C GLN A 185 9.04 12.70 2.65
N THR A 186 8.47 11.48 2.56
CA THR A 186 9.26 10.25 2.70
C THR A 186 10.16 10.04 1.49
N ASP A 187 11.43 9.78 1.77
CA ASP A 187 12.41 9.30 0.80
C ASP A 187 13.22 8.16 1.43
N MET A 188 12.89 6.94 1.04
CA MET A 188 13.52 5.71 1.54
C MET A 188 14.46 5.07 0.51
N ARG A 189 14.78 5.75 -0.60
CA ARG A 189 15.55 5.18 -1.71
C ARG A 189 16.91 4.65 -1.28
N GLU A 190 17.62 5.38 -0.41
CA GLU A 190 18.92 4.96 0.12
C GLU A 190 18.76 3.91 1.21
N ALA A 191 17.83 4.10 2.13
CA ALA A 191 17.63 3.17 3.24
C ALA A 191 17.24 1.78 2.74
N MET A 192 16.31 1.69 1.79
CA MET A 192 15.87 0.40 1.24
C MET A 192 16.95 -0.31 0.41
N ALA A 193 17.93 0.40 -0.12
CA ALA A 193 19.07 -0.23 -0.81
C ALA A 193 19.92 -1.11 0.12
N SER A 194 19.79 -0.96 1.43
CA SER A 194 20.48 -1.79 2.43
C SER A 194 19.72 -3.07 2.83
N LEU A 195 18.48 -3.24 2.36
CA LEU A 195 17.70 -4.44 2.65
C LEU A 195 18.27 -5.66 1.92
N THR A 196 18.47 -6.74 2.66
CA THR A 196 18.98 -8.01 2.12
C THR A 196 17.94 -9.12 2.07
N LEU A 197 16.72 -8.82 2.55
CA LEU A 197 15.60 -9.75 2.48
C LEU A 197 15.01 -9.83 1.05
N PRO A 198 14.36 -10.94 0.67
CA PRO A 198 13.65 -11.05 -0.60
C PRO A 198 12.64 -9.93 -0.77
N MET A 199 12.66 -9.24 -1.93
CA MET A 199 11.75 -8.14 -2.22
C MET A 199 11.16 -8.26 -3.62
N LEU A 200 9.83 -8.14 -3.70
CA LEU A 200 9.06 -8.06 -4.94
C LEU A 200 8.35 -6.70 -5.03
N ARG A 201 8.46 -6.05 -6.17
CA ARG A 201 7.79 -4.78 -6.48
C ARG A 201 6.80 -4.98 -7.63
N ILE A 202 5.50 -4.76 -7.37
CA ILE A 202 4.43 -4.93 -8.37
C ILE A 202 3.90 -3.54 -8.76
N TYR A 203 3.85 -3.27 -10.07
CA TYR A 203 3.41 -2.00 -10.64
C TYR A 203 2.32 -2.20 -11.69
N GLY A 204 1.47 -1.19 -11.87
CA GLY A 204 0.60 -1.09 -13.03
C GLY A 204 1.23 -0.18 -14.11
N ALA A 205 1.23 -0.62 -15.38
CA ALA A 205 1.79 0.19 -16.47
C ALA A 205 1.00 1.48 -16.74
N LEU A 206 -0.27 1.53 -16.32
CA LEU A 206 -1.19 2.66 -16.47
C LEU A 206 -1.30 3.51 -15.20
N ASP A 207 -0.48 3.22 -14.17
CA ASP A 207 -0.50 3.94 -12.90
C ASP A 207 -0.03 5.39 -13.07
N GLY A 208 -0.93 6.34 -12.77
CA GLY A 208 -0.65 7.77 -12.82
C GLY A 208 -0.02 8.33 -11.52
N LEU A 209 -0.06 7.57 -10.41
CA LEU A 209 0.51 7.96 -9.12
C LEU A 209 1.95 7.44 -8.95
N VAL A 210 2.19 6.21 -9.37
CA VAL A 210 3.52 5.59 -9.41
C VAL A 210 3.85 5.19 -10.85
N PRO A 211 4.43 6.10 -11.64
CA PRO A 211 4.72 5.83 -13.04
C PRO A 211 5.64 4.62 -13.24
N ARG A 212 5.39 3.80 -14.27
CA ARG A 212 6.19 2.60 -14.58
C ARG A 212 7.71 2.84 -14.65
N LYS A 213 8.13 4.08 -14.92
CA LYS A 213 9.55 4.47 -14.92
C LYS A 213 10.20 4.29 -13.54
N VAL A 214 9.42 4.32 -12.45
CA VAL A 214 9.91 4.00 -11.09
C VAL A 214 10.47 2.59 -11.05
N ALA A 215 9.80 1.61 -11.68
CA ALA A 215 10.26 0.23 -11.72
C ALA A 215 11.66 0.13 -12.32
N SER A 216 11.88 0.68 -13.54
CA SER A 216 13.17 0.64 -14.23
C SER A 216 14.30 1.31 -13.43
N LEU A 217 14.03 2.46 -12.79
CA LEU A 217 15.02 3.14 -11.97
C LEU A 217 15.39 2.35 -10.71
N LEU A 218 14.43 1.60 -10.16
CA LEU A 218 14.68 0.75 -9.00
C LEU A 218 15.31 -0.59 -9.38
N ASP A 219 15.06 -1.12 -10.58
CA ASP A 219 15.77 -2.29 -11.12
C ASP A 219 17.28 -2.03 -11.22
N GLU A 220 17.65 -0.82 -11.66
CA GLU A 220 19.04 -0.38 -11.70
C GLU A 220 19.65 -0.18 -10.31
N ARG A 221 18.84 0.32 -9.34
CA ARG A 221 19.32 0.68 -8.01
C ARG A 221 19.32 -0.49 -7.03
N TRP A 222 18.37 -1.42 -7.17
CA TRP A 222 18.17 -2.59 -6.32
C TRP A 222 18.15 -3.88 -7.14
N PRO A 223 19.28 -4.25 -7.77
CA PRO A 223 19.35 -5.35 -8.74
C PRO A 223 18.99 -6.72 -8.14
N ASP A 224 19.07 -6.87 -6.81
CA ASP A 224 18.73 -8.11 -6.11
C ASP A 224 17.22 -8.21 -5.78
N SER A 225 16.40 -7.23 -6.18
CA SER A 225 14.95 -7.26 -5.99
C SER A 225 14.21 -7.58 -7.29
N ASP A 226 13.13 -8.38 -7.19
CA ASP A 226 12.26 -8.68 -8.31
C ASP A 226 11.28 -7.52 -8.59
N SER A 227 10.92 -7.34 -9.86
CA SER A 227 9.86 -6.41 -10.27
C SER A 227 8.94 -6.98 -11.32
N VAL A 228 7.64 -6.65 -11.22
CA VAL A 228 6.61 -7.01 -12.19
C VAL A 228 5.80 -5.78 -12.56
N VAL A 229 5.69 -5.49 -13.87
CA VAL A 229 4.83 -4.41 -14.39
C VAL A 229 3.65 -5.04 -15.13
N MET A 230 2.46 -4.96 -14.54
CA MET A 230 1.21 -5.47 -15.15
C MET A 230 0.72 -4.50 -16.22
N ALA A 231 0.75 -4.93 -17.49
CA ALA A 231 0.62 -4.07 -18.67
C ALA A 231 -0.70 -3.27 -18.74
N GLN A 232 -1.81 -3.81 -18.24
CA GLN A 232 -3.13 -3.18 -18.31
C GLN A 232 -3.69 -2.78 -16.93
N ALA A 233 -2.88 -2.85 -15.88
CA ALA A 233 -3.24 -2.42 -14.54
C ALA A 233 -2.87 -0.95 -14.30
N ALA A 234 -3.64 -0.29 -13.45
CA ALA A 234 -3.33 1.02 -12.87
C ALA A 234 -2.80 0.85 -11.43
N HIS A 235 -3.20 1.73 -10.50
CA HIS A 235 -2.68 1.77 -9.13
C HIS A 235 -3.14 0.60 -8.23
N ALA A 236 -4.21 -0.12 -8.61
CA ALA A 236 -4.75 -1.27 -7.85
C ALA A 236 -4.76 -2.56 -8.69
N PRO A 237 -3.59 -3.14 -9.03
CA PRO A 237 -3.50 -4.33 -9.88
C PRO A 237 -4.22 -5.55 -9.29
N PHE A 238 -4.28 -5.68 -7.97
CA PHE A 238 -5.00 -6.74 -7.27
C PHE A 238 -6.53 -6.67 -7.41
N ILE A 239 -7.08 -5.52 -7.80
CA ILE A 239 -8.52 -5.35 -8.11
C ILE A 239 -8.77 -5.66 -9.59
N SER A 240 -8.01 -5.04 -10.48
CA SER A 240 -8.22 -5.16 -11.92
C SER A 240 -7.73 -6.48 -12.53
N HIS A 241 -6.71 -7.12 -11.92
CA HIS A 241 -6.07 -8.35 -12.39
C HIS A 241 -5.84 -9.34 -11.24
N PRO A 242 -6.89 -9.75 -10.51
CA PRO A 242 -6.75 -10.51 -9.27
C PRO A 242 -6.07 -11.86 -9.44
N ASP A 243 -6.30 -12.58 -10.54
CA ASP A 243 -5.71 -13.91 -10.75
C ASP A 243 -4.21 -13.79 -11.02
N ALA A 244 -3.78 -12.97 -11.97
CA ALA A 244 -2.36 -12.74 -12.27
C ALA A 244 -1.60 -12.15 -11.07
N PHE A 245 -2.26 -11.28 -10.29
CA PHE A 245 -1.70 -10.75 -9.05
C PHE A 245 -1.46 -11.83 -8.02
N THR A 246 -2.45 -12.70 -7.78
CA THR A 246 -2.36 -13.81 -6.84
C THR A 246 -1.25 -14.79 -7.24
N GLU A 247 -1.20 -15.19 -8.51
CA GLU A 247 -0.15 -16.08 -9.05
C GLU A 247 1.25 -15.48 -8.83
N THR A 248 1.40 -14.17 -9.08
CA THR A 248 2.67 -13.47 -8.88
C THR A 248 3.12 -13.49 -7.41
N VAL A 249 2.21 -13.22 -6.48
CA VAL A 249 2.52 -13.21 -5.04
C VAL A 249 2.82 -14.61 -4.52
N CYS A 250 2.03 -15.62 -4.92
CA CYS A 250 2.24 -17.02 -4.52
C CYS A 250 3.57 -17.55 -5.06
N ALA A 251 3.89 -17.31 -6.33
CA ALA A 251 5.15 -17.74 -6.94
C ALA A 251 6.37 -17.12 -6.23
N PHE A 252 6.31 -15.84 -5.89
CA PHE A 252 7.38 -15.17 -5.15
C PHE A 252 7.53 -15.71 -3.73
N ALA A 253 6.44 -15.99 -3.04
CA ALA A 253 6.48 -16.54 -1.68
C ALA A 253 6.82 -18.05 -1.64
N GLY A 254 6.82 -18.74 -2.77
CA GLY A 254 7.08 -20.18 -2.86
C GLY A 254 5.97 -21.08 -2.32
N VAL A 255 4.71 -20.65 -2.46
CA VAL A 255 3.50 -21.34 -1.96
C VAL A 255 2.49 -21.59 -3.06
#